data_a9d6d92979409c749c9e31703de81d0f
#
_entry.id   a9d6d92979409c749c9e31703de81d0f
#
_cell.length_a   1.000
_cell.length_b   1.000
_cell.length_c   1.000
_cell.angle_alpha   90.00
_cell.angle_beta   90.00
_cell.angle_gamma   90.00
#
_symmetry.space_group_name_H-M   'P 1'
#
loop_
_entity.id
_entity.type
_entity.pdbx_description
1 polymer ?
#
loop_
_entity_poly.entity_id
_entity_poly.type
_entity_poly.pdbx_seq_one_letter_code
_entity_poly.pdbx_strand_id
1 'polypeptide(L)'
;MVDDYVELGQLTALRFLEWVSLNPGGVIALPTGKTPEFFIKWVQFYLTNWKKELNNGILAKIGLDKKLLPDMKSLHFFQLDEFFPIRPEHERSFTYFVKNFYIDGFGFDPKKVHLINTFDIPEKARKDFGKIQHLDEVFPDGVIDLGLRVQKPNNERDLLKQKTIKLFDQFCQDYEDDIQQRGGLGFFLGGIGPDGHIAFNVKGSAHHSHTRLTNINYETQAAAATDLGGIELVRKKAVITIGLDTIVYNPDAVAIIIAAGQSKSEQVYNAVEKDPDITYPATSLQKLKHARFFITHSATTLLTLSEENIRQLVKEKKLPSNYFEK
;
A
#
# COMPACT_ATOMS: atom_id res chain seq x y z
N MET A 1 -3.00 10.23 -17.72
CA MET A 1 -3.22 11.51 -17.00
C MET A 1 -4.69 11.85 -17.07
N VAL A 2 -5.23 12.49 -16.04
CA VAL A 2 -6.63 12.85 -15.90
C VAL A 2 -6.75 14.26 -15.34
N ASP A 3 -7.94 14.88 -15.41
CA ASP A 3 -8.11 16.29 -15.01
C ASP A 3 -8.21 16.44 -13.48
N ASP A 4 -8.89 15.55 -12.81
CA ASP A 4 -9.15 15.67 -11.39
C ASP A 4 -9.00 14.35 -10.62
N TYR A 5 -9.17 14.45 -9.30
CA TYR A 5 -9.00 13.33 -8.38
C TYR A 5 -10.18 12.33 -8.42
N VAL A 6 -11.35 12.77 -8.82
CA VAL A 6 -12.54 11.91 -8.97
C VAL A 6 -12.36 10.99 -10.18
N GLU A 7 -11.93 11.56 -11.30
CA GLU A 7 -11.62 10.84 -12.54
C GLU A 7 -10.45 9.88 -12.34
N LEU A 8 -9.41 10.31 -11.59
CA LEU A 8 -8.29 9.45 -11.19
C LEU A 8 -8.77 8.21 -10.44
N GLY A 9 -9.68 8.40 -9.49
CA GLY A 9 -10.28 7.30 -8.74
C GLY A 9 -11.10 6.37 -9.63
N GLN A 10 -11.85 6.93 -10.59
CA GLN A 10 -12.64 6.17 -11.56
C GLN A 10 -11.76 5.28 -12.45
N LEU A 11 -10.73 5.86 -13.05
CA LEU A 11 -9.78 5.13 -13.90
C LEU A 11 -9.12 3.98 -13.10
N THR A 12 -8.70 4.27 -11.87
CA THR A 12 -8.06 3.27 -11.01
C THR A 12 -9.03 2.14 -10.66
N ALA A 13 -10.29 2.46 -10.34
CA ALA A 13 -11.32 1.46 -10.04
C ALA A 13 -11.59 0.54 -11.23
N LEU A 14 -11.69 1.08 -12.44
CA LEU A 14 -11.90 0.31 -13.65
C LEU A 14 -10.74 -0.65 -13.92
N ARG A 15 -9.49 -0.19 -13.76
CA ARG A 15 -8.30 -1.04 -13.93
C ARG A 15 -8.20 -2.14 -12.87
N PHE A 16 -8.55 -1.82 -11.63
CA PHE A 16 -8.62 -2.82 -10.58
C PHE A 16 -9.67 -3.91 -10.89
N LEU A 17 -10.88 -3.52 -11.26
CA LEU A 17 -11.95 -4.46 -11.57
C LEU A 17 -11.65 -5.32 -12.83
N GLU A 18 -10.99 -4.73 -13.84
CA GLU A 18 -10.47 -5.46 -14.99
C GLU A 18 -9.45 -6.53 -14.54
N TRP A 19 -8.48 -6.13 -13.72
CA TRP A 19 -7.47 -7.04 -13.22
C TRP A 19 -8.09 -8.18 -12.40
N VAL A 20 -9.02 -7.89 -11.48
CA VAL A 20 -9.72 -8.90 -10.69
C VAL A 20 -10.46 -9.90 -11.58
N SER A 21 -11.11 -9.43 -12.64
CA SER A 21 -11.84 -10.29 -13.58
C SER A 21 -10.92 -11.27 -14.32
N LEU A 22 -9.67 -10.89 -14.54
CA LEU A 22 -8.67 -11.69 -15.26
C LEU A 22 -7.84 -12.58 -14.31
N ASN A 23 -7.83 -12.27 -13.01
CA ASN A 23 -6.97 -12.92 -12.03
C ASN A 23 -7.76 -13.41 -10.80
N PRO A 24 -8.71 -14.37 -10.97
CA PRO A 24 -9.41 -14.93 -9.82
C PRO A 24 -8.41 -15.63 -8.88
N GLY A 25 -8.54 -15.40 -7.58
CA GLY A 25 -7.60 -15.90 -6.56
C GLY A 25 -6.29 -15.13 -6.45
N GLY A 26 -6.17 -14.01 -7.16
CA GLY A 26 -4.96 -13.19 -7.15
C GLY A 26 -4.64 -12.57 -5.79
N VAL A 27 -3.36 -12.26 -5.59
CA VAL A 27 -2.84 -11.62 -4.37
C VAL A 27 -2.78 -10.12 -4.57
N ILE A 28 -3.39 -9.36 -3.67
CA ILE A 28 -3.49 -7.90 -3.81
C ILE A 28 -3.11 -7.17 -2.53
N ALA A 29 -2.67 -5.92 -2.70
CA ALA A 29 -2.50 -4.97 -1.61
C ALA A 29 -3.00 -3.59 -2.04
N LEU A 30 -3.82 -2.94 -1.19
CA LEU A 30 -4.48 -1.66 -1.46
C LEU A 30 -4.20 -0.66 -0.35
N PRO A 31 -4.09 0.65 -0.67
CA PRO A 31 -3.74 1.67 0.30
C PRO A 31 -4.90 2.02 1.22
N THR A 32 -4.57 2.61 2.37
CA THR A 32 -5.52 3.13 3.35
C THR A 32 -5.50 4.66 3.39
N GLY A 33 -6.32 5.26 4.24
CA GLY A 33 -6.37 6.71 4.45
C GLY A 33 -7.13 7.46 3.36
N LYS A 34 -6.73 8.71 3.08
CA LYS A 34 -7.44 9.60 2.14
C LYS A 34 -7.15 9.30 0.67
N THR A 35 -5.98 8.75 0.39
CA THR A 35 -5.51 8.52 -1.00
C THR A 35 -6.49 7.67 -1.83
N PRO A 36 -7.07 6.55 -1.34
CA PRO A 36 -7.97 5.72 -2.13
C PRO A 36 -9.45 6.16 -2.09
N GLU A 37 -9.80 7.30 -1.53
CA GLU A 37 -11.21 7.67 -1.30
C GLU A 37 -12.10 7.52 -2.53
N PHE A 38 -11.73 8.13 -3.65
CA PHE A 38 -12.54 8.06 -4.88
C PHE A 38 -12.41 6.70 -5.57
N PHE A 39 -11.26 6.04 -5.48
CA PHE A 39 -11.11 4.66 -5.93
C PHE A 39 -12.12 3.74 -5.23
N ILE A 40 -12.23 3.82 -3.90
CA ILE A 40 -13.16 3.02 -3.11
C ILE A 40 -14.62 3.31 -3.52
N LYS A 41 -15.00 4.59 -3.61
CA LYS A 41 -16.35 5.01 -4.00
C LYS A 41 -16.73 4.47 -5.38
N TRP A 42 -15.83 4.53 -6.34
CA TRP A 42 -16.07 4.01 -7.69
C TRP A 42 -16.11 2.50 -7.75
N VAL A 43 -15.26 1.78 -7.02
CA VAL A 43 -15.34 0.31 -6.93
C VAL A 43 -16.70 -0.11 -6.36
N GLN A 44 -17.12 0.48 -5.24
CA GLN A 44 -18.42 0.19 -4.61
C GLN A 44 -19.59 0.52 -5.55
N PHE A 45 -19.52 1.65 -6.26
CA PHE A 45 -20.51 2.04 -7.25
C PHE A 45 -20.63 0.99 -8.37
N TYR A 46 -19.51 0.56 -8.95
CA TYR A 46 -19.53 -0.44 -10.02
C TYR A 46 -19.99 -1.81 -9.55
N LEU A 47 -19.56 -2.27 -8.38
CA LEU A 47 -20.02 -3.54 -7.81
C LEU A 47 -21.52 -3.54 -7.58
N THR A 48 -22.09 -2.44 -7.10
CA THR A 48 -23.53 -2.30 -6.88
C THR A 48 -24.32 -2.18 -8.17
N ASN A 49 -23.79 -1.49 -9.18
CA ASN A 49 -24.47 -1.16 -10.42
C ASN A 49 -23.99 -1.99 -11.63
N TRP A 50 -23.27 -3.09 -11.43
CA TRP A 50 -22.56 -3.84 -12.46
C TRP A 50 -23.37 -4.11 -13.73
N LYS A 51 -24.56 -4.67 -13.59
CA LYS A 51 -25.44 -4.99 -14.73
C LYS A 51 -25.84 -3.76 -15.52
N LYS A 52 -26.12 -2.65 -14.84
CA LYS A 52 -26.51 -1.38 -15.47
C LYS A 52 -25.35 -0.78 -16.25
N GLU A 53 -24.16 -0.77 -15.66
CA GLU A 53 -22.95 -0.22 -16.26
C GLU A 53 -22.45 -1.04 -17.45
N LEU A 54 -22.61 -2.37 -17.45
CA LEU A 54 -22.35 -3.20 -18.62
C LEU A 54 -23.27 -2.84 -19.80
N ASN A 55 -24.55 -2.55 -19.53
CA ASN A 55 -25.50 -2.18 -20.59
C ASN A 55 -25.25 -0.77 -21.14
N ASN A 56 -24.75 0.16 -20.32
CA ASN A 56 -24.44 1.53 -20.72
C ASN A 56 -23.08 1.65 -21.46
N GLY A 57 -22.35 0.56 -21.66
CA GLY A 57 -21.14 0.52 -22.48
C GLY A 57 -19.86 1.08 -21.84
N ILE A 58 -19.87 1.55 -20.59
CA ILE A 58 -18.66 2.02 -19.91
C ILE A 58 -17.70 0.87 -19.66
N LEU A 59 -18.20 -0.24 -19.12
CA LEU A 59 -17.37 -1.42 -18.85
C LEU A 59 -16.95 -2.14 -20.15
N ALA A 60 -17.77 -2.10 -21.18
CA ALA A 60 -17.40 -2.60 -22.50
C ALA A 60 -16.27 -1.80 -23.16
N LYS A 61 -16.23 -0.45 -22.96
CA LYS A 61 -15.19 0.43 -23.51
C LYS A 61 -13.79 0.12 -22.98
N ILE A 62 -13.68 -0.48 -21.80
CA ILE A 62 -12.38 -0.84 -21.18
C ILE A 62 -12.02 -2.32 -21.37
N GLY A 63 -12.75 -3.04 -22.24
CA GLY A 63 -12.47 -4.45 -22.53
C GLY A 63 -12.93 -5.42 -21.45
N LEU A 64 -13.78 -4.98 -20.50
CA LEU A 64 -14.49 -5.84 -19.58
C LEU A 64 -15.68 -6.50 -20.31
N ASP A 65 -15.37 -7.37 -21.23
CA ASP A 65 -16.33 -8.12 -22.06
C ASP A 65 -17.08 -9.22 -21.25
N LYS A 66 -16.90 -9.25 -19.93
CA LYS A 66 -17.44 -10.30 -19.08
C LYS A 66 -18.73 -9.84 -18.40
N LYS A 67 -19.82 -10.54 -18.72
CA LYS A 67 -21.13 -10.39 -18.09
C LYS A 67 -21.13 -10.72 -16.58
N LEU A 68 -20.05 -11.31 -16.05
CA LEU A 68 -19.96 -11.75 -14.66
C LEU A 68 -19.31 -10.67 -13.78
N LEU A 69 -19.92 -10.46 -12.62
CA LEU A 69 -19.36 -9.62 -11.57
C LEU A 69 -17.97 -10.17 -11.15
N PRO A 70 -16.95 -9.30 -11.01
CA PRO A 70 -15.64 -9.74 -10.51
C PRO A 70 -15.75 -10.47 -9.16
N ASP A 71 -15.09 -11.61 -9.03
CA ASP A 71 -15.14 -12.41 -7.80
C ASP A 71 -14.20 -11.85 -6.74
N MET A 72 -14.67 -10.84 -6.02
CA MET A 72 -13.94 -10.21 -4.94
C MET A 72 -13.59 -11.16 -3.79
N LYS A 73 -14.42 -12.22 -3.59
CA LYS A 73 -14.18 -13.22 -2.53
C LYS A 73 -13.05 -14.20 -2.86
N SER A 74 -12.66 -14.29 -4.12
CA SER A 74 -11.55 -15.16 -4.52
C SER A 74 -10.18 -14.62 -4.08
N LEU A 75 -10.04 -13.30 -3.95
CA LEU A 75 -8.78 -12.61 -3.75
C LEU A 75 -8.14 -12.87 -2.38
N HIS A 76 -6.81 -12.93 -2.35
CA HIS A 76 -6.01 -12.83 -1.14
C HIS A 76 -5.55 -11.39 -0.94
N PHE A 77 -6.07 -10.74 0.09
CA PHE A 77 -5.73 -9.36 0.40
C PHE A 77 -4.67 -9.31 1.50
N PHE A 78 -3.58 -8.60 1.25
CA PHE A 78 -2.55 -8.31 2.24
C PHE A 78 -2.58 -6.82 2.59
N GLN A 79 -2.71 -6.52 3.90
CA GLN A 79 -2.65 -5.15 4.41
C GLN A 79 -1.24 -4.59 4.17
N LEU A 80 -1.15 -3.33 3.68
CA LEU A 80 0.14 -2.71 3.32
C LEU A 80 1.00 -2.38 4.54
N ASP A 81 0.36 -1.84 5.55
CA ASP A 81 1.05 -1.26 6.71
C ASP A 81 0.10 -1.08 7.90
N GLU A 82 0.67 -0.84 9.07
CA GLU A 82 -0.05 -0.45 10.28
C GLU A 82 0.87 0.25 11.26
N PHE A 83 0.32 1.20 12.04
CA PHE A 83 1.02 1.80 13.17
C PHE A 83 1.26 0.81 14.30
N PHE A 84 2.41 0.92 14.96
CA PHE A 84 2.81 0.02 16.03
C PHE A 84 3.14 0.81 17.32
N PRO A 85 2.45 0.55 18.44
CA PRO A 85 1.20 -0.23 18.56
C PRO A 85 -0.04 0.62 18.28
N ILE A 86 -1.11 -0.03 17.79
CA ILE A 86 -2.45 0.58 17.67
C ILE A 86 -3.52 -0.51 17.82
N ARG A 87 -4.62 -0.17 18.53
CA ARG A 87 -5.77 -1.07 18.66
C ARG A 87 -6.47 -1.23 17.31
N PRO A 88 -6.80 -2.46 16.88
CA PRO A 88 -7.44 -2.69 15.58
C PRO A 88 -8.86 -2.09 15.49
N GLU A 89 -9.51 -1.80 16.64
CA GLU A 89 -10.82 -1.13 16.71
C GLU A 89 -10.73 0.40 16.69
N HIS A 90 -9.52 0.95 16.81
CA HIS A 90 -9.33 2.39 16.78
C HIS A 90 -9.64 2.92 15.38
N GLU A 91 -10.47 3.95 15.27
CA GLU A 91 -10.93 4.53 14.00
C GLU A 91 -9.81 4.98 13.04
N ARG A 92 -8.60 5.17 13.57
CA ARG A 92 -7.39 5.57 12.84
C ARG A 92 -6.43 4.40 12.58
N SER A 93 -6.79 3.18 12.98
CA SER A 93 -6.07 1.96 12.58
C SER A 93 -6.36 1.66 11.11
N PHE A 94 -5.34 1.27 10.38
CA PHE A 94 -5.53 0.81 9.01
C PHE A 94 -6.26 -0.53 8.96
N THR A 95 -6.14 -1.36 9.99
CA THR A 95 -6.98 -2.56 10.17
C THR A 95 -8.46 -2.20 10.26
N TYR A 96 -8.82 -1.15 11.02
CA TYR A 96 -10.21 -0.64 11.07
C TYR A 96 -10.67 -0.20 9.67
N PHE A 97 -9.81 0.54 8.96
CA PHE A 97 -10.10 0.98 7.60
C PHE A 97 -10.35 -0.19 6.64
N VAL A 98 -9.46 -1.20 6.66
CA VAL A 98 -9.58 -2.39 5.82
C VAL A 98 -10.88 -3.14 6.10
N LYS A 99 -11.25 -3.32 7.37
CA LYS A 99 -12.51 -3.99 7.74
C LYS A 99 -13.72 -3.28 7.12
N ASN A 100 -13.82 -1.96 7.27
CA ASN A 100 -15.00 -1.21 6.85
C ASN A 100 -15.08 -1.00 5.32
N PHE A 101 -13.96 -0.68 4.69
CA PHE A 101 -13.96 -0.25 3.29
C PHE A 101 -13.65 -1.37 2.30
N TYR A 102 -12.87 -2.38 2.71
CA TYR A 102 -12.47 -3.47 1.83
C TYR A 102 -13.20 -4.77 2.14
N ILE A 103 -13.20 -5.23 3.39
CA ILE A 103 -13.94 -6.47 3.72
C ILE A 103 -15.43 -6.24 3.50
N ASP A 104 -16.02 -5.26 4.19
CA ASP A 104 -17.44 -4.99 4.11
C ASP A 104 -17.81 -4.26 2.81
N GLY A 105 -16.99 -3.28 2.40
CA GLY A 105 -17.26 -2.41 1.26
C GLY A 105 -17.08 -3.06 -0.11
N PHE A 106 -16.11 -3.99 -0.27
CA PHE A 106 -15.86 -4.71 -1.52
C PHE A 106 -16.33 -6.16 -1.45
N GLY A 107 -16.68 -6.66 -0.26
CA GLY A 107 -17.12 -8.02 -0.04
C GLY A 107 -15.99 -9.05 -0.12
N PHE A 108 -14.79 -8.72 0.36
CA PHE A 108 -13.71 -9.69 0.47
C PHE A 108 -14.06 -10.81 1.46
N ASP A 109 -13.58 -12.02 1.20
CA ASP A 109 -13.68 -13.12 2.18
C ASP A 109 -12.74 -12.84 3.35
N PRO A 110 -13.25 -12.65 4.59
CA PRO A 110 -12.40 -12.39 5.76
C PRO A 110 -11.33 -13.46 6.00
N LYS A 111 -11.54 -14.70 5.54
CA LYS A 111 -10.57 -15.80 5.66
C LYS A 111 -9.35 -15.66 4.75
N LYS A 112 -9.46 -14.80 3.74
CA LYS A 112 -8.40 -14.51 2.77
C LYS A 112 -7.82 -13.11 2.94
N VAL A 113 -8.21 -12.41 4.02
CA VAL A 113 -7.67 -11.10 4.37
C VAL A 113 -6.62 -11.26 5.45
N HIS A 114 -5.38 -10.91 5.12
CA HIS A 114 -4.23 -10.98 6.00
C HIS A 114 -4.01 -9.60 6.64
N LEU A 115 -4.46 -9.45 7.89
CA LEU A 115 -4.37 -8.20 8.65
C LEU A 115 -3.09 -8.12 9.47
N ILE A 116 -2.59 -6.91 9.65
CA ILE A 116 -1.45 -6.61 10.53
C ILE A 116 -2.00 -6.18 11.89
N ASN A 117 -2.14 -7.14 12.83
CA ASN A 117 -2.50 -6.82 14.20
C ASN A 117 -1.26 -6.41 14.99
N THR A 118 -1.15 -5.13 15.31
CA THR A 118 -0.03 -4.53 16.04
C THR A 118 -0.36 -4.24 17.50
N PHE A 119 -1.39 -4.86 18.06
CA PHE A 119 -1.82 -4.58 19.44
C PHE A 119 -1.80 -5.81 20.34
N ASP A 120 -2.30 -6.93 19.85
CA ASP A 120 -2.40 -8.15 20.64
C ASP A 120 -1.10 -8.96 20.58
N ILE A 121 -0.70 -9.53 21.72
CA ILE A 121 0.33 -10.57 21.72
C ILE A 121 -0.26 -11.82 21.04
N PRO A 122 0.34 -12.31 19.95
CA PRO A 122 -0.13 -13.50 19.25
C PRO A 122 -0.31 -14.67 20.18
N GLU A 123 -1.39 -15.43 20.03
CA GLU A 123 -1.76 -16.53 20.94
C GLU A 123 -0.62 -17.55 21.10
N LYS A 124 0.07 -17.88 19.99
CA LYS A 124 1.23 -18.79 20.00
C LYS A 124 2.39 -18.35 20.93
N ALA A 125 2.49 -17.03 21.20
CA ALA A 125 3.55 -16.44 22.01
C ALA A 125 3.12 -16.12 23.45
N ARG A 126 1.83 -16.15 23.80
CA ARG A 126 1.30 -15.74 25.11
C ARG A 126 1.99 -16.42 26.29
N LYS A 127 2.39 -17.69 26.17
CA LYS A 127 3.12 -18.43 27.21
C LYS A 127 4.43 -17.74 27.63
N ASP A 128 5.07 -17.01 26.73
CA ASP A 128 6.34 -16.32 26.96
C ASP A 128 6.17 -14.92 27.56
N PHE A 129 4.92 -14.43 27.62
CA PHE A 129 4.53 -13.11 28.12
C PHE A 129 3.69 -13.15 29.41
N GLY A 130 3.44 -14.36 29.96
CA GLY A 130 2.69 -14.53 31.21
C GLY A 130 1.26 -14.00 31.12
N LYS A 131 0.92 -12.98 31.92
CA LYS A 131 -0.42 -12.38 31.94
C LYS A 131 -0.61 -11.26 30.92
N ILE A 132 0.46 -10.81 30.26
CA ILE A 132 0.44 -9.72 29.31
C ILE A 132 -0.26 -10.17 28.02
N GLN A 133 -1.28 -9.43 27.59
CA GLN A 133 -2.05 -9.74 26.39
C GLN A 133 -1.91 -8.67 25.31
N HIS A 134 -1.63 -7.43 25.72
CA HIS A 134 -1.63 -6.27 24.83
C HIS A 134 -0.33 -5.48 24.90
N LEU A 135 0.02 -4.80 23.82
CA LEU A 135 1.27 -4.04 23.70
C LEU A 135 1.31 -2.77 24.55
N ASP A 136 0.17 -2.19 24.92
CA ASP A 136 0.12 -1.05 25.85
C ASP A 136 0.61 -1.42 27.28
N GLU A 137 0.55 -2.70 27.65
CA GLU A 137 1.15 -3.18 28.90
C GLU A 137 2.69 -3.25 28.80
N VAL A 138 3.22 -3.57 27.61
CA VAL A 138 4.67 -3.60 27.34
C VAL A 138 5.25 -2.21 27.13
N PHE A 139 4.53 -1.35 26.38
CA PHE A 139 4.91 0.01 26.02
C PHE A 139 3.92 1.05 26.57
N PRO A 140 3.79 1.22 27.90
CA PRO A 140 2.76 2.08 28.50
C PRO A 140 2.97 3.57 28.20
N ASP A 141 4.20 3.98 27.88
CA ASP A 141 4.56 5.32 27.40
C ASP A 141 4.35 5.50 25.89
N GLY A 142 4.02 4.41 25.21
CA GLY A 142 3.85 4.36 23.75
C GLY A 142 5.14 4.56 22.96
N VAL A 143 6.30 4.66 23.63
CA VAL A 143 7.61 4.89 22.98
C VAL A 143 8.22 3.57 22.53
N ILE A 144 8.52 3.47 21.24
CA ILE A 144 9.12 2.29 20.63
C ILE A 144 10.59 2.61 20.29
N ASP A 145 11.49 2.04 21.05
CA ASP A 145 12.93 2.10 20.78
C ASP A 145 13.38 0.82 20.07
N LEU A 146 13.50 0.89 18.75
CA LEU A 146 13.98 -0.24 17.94
C LEU A 146 15.47 -0.55 18.12
N GLY A 147 16.24 0.33 18.77
CA GLY A 147 17.64 0.07 19.15
C GLY A 147 17.76 -1.14 20.09
N LEU A 148 16.70 -1.44 20.86
CA LEU A 148 16.65 -2.61 21.72
C LEU A 148 16.80 -3.96 20.99
N ARG A 149 16.68 -4.00 19.65
CA ARG A 149 16.99 -5.22 18.88
C ARG A 149 18.38 -5.76 19.13
N VAL A 150 19.35 -4.86 19.26
CA VAL A 150 20.79 -5.20 19.33
C VAL A 150 21.43 -4.80 20.65
N GLN A 151 20.77 -3.93 21.43
CA GLN A 151 21.29 -3.49 22.72
C GLN A 151 21.07 -4.57 23.79
N LYS A 152 21.99 -4.61 24.78
CA LYS A 152 21.80 -5.44 25.96
C LYS A 152 20.70 -4.80 26.84
N PRO A 153 19.67 -5.56 27.23
CA PRO A 153 18.63 -5.04 28.13
C PRO A 153 19.22 -4.64 29.48
N ASN A 154 18.84 -3.46 30.00
CA ASN A 154 19.33 -2.94 31.28
C ASN A 154 18.49 -3.46 32.47
N ASN A 155 17.27 -3.89 32.23
CA ASN A 155 16.30 -4.34 33.23
C ASN A 155 15.28 -5.31 32.59
N GLU A 156 14.40 -5.86 33.43
CA GLU A 156 13.36 -6.81 32.96
C GLU A 156 12.38 -6.20 31.95
N ARG A 157 12.08 -4.91 32.09
CA ARG A 157 11.21 -4.19 31.16
C ARG A 157 11.83 -4.05 29.77
N ASP A 158 13.13 -3.70 29.70
CA ASP A 158 13.85 -3.63 28.44
C ASP A 158 13.92 -5.03 27.79
N LEU A 159 14.11 -6.08 28.60
CA LEU A 159 14.09 -7.44 28.11
C LEU A 159 12.72 -7.82 27.52
N LEU A 160 11.63 -7.40 28.17
CA LEU A 160 10.28 -7.64 27.68
C LEU A 160 10.02 -6.87 26.37
N LYS A 161 10.41 -5.58 26.32
CA LYS A 161 10.34 -4.77 25.09
C LYS A 161 11.13 -5.42 23.95
N GLN A 162 12.36 -5.88 24.22
CA GLN A 162 13.20 -6.56 23.23
C GLN A 162 12.55 -7.86 22.72
N LYS A 163 12.01 -8.69 23.61
CA LYS A 163 11.28 -9.92 23.23
C LYS A 163 10.09 -9.59 22.32
N THR A 164 9.35 -8.52 22.64
CA THR A 164 8.20 -8.06 21.84
C THR A 164 8.63 -7.61 20.45
N ILE A 165 9.69 -6.81 20.35
CA ILE A 165 10.22 -6.38 19.06
C ILE A 165 10.61 -7.58 18.20
N LYS A 166 11.34 -8.54 18.76
CA LYS A 166 11.75 -9.80 18.07
C LYS A 166 10.54 -10.64 17.63
N LEU A 167 9.48 -10.68 18.45
CA LEU A 167 8.24 -11.38 18.10
C LEU A 167 7.60 -10.77 16.85
N PHE A 168 7.56 -9.43 16.78
CA PHE A 168 7.00 -8.75 15.61
C PHE A 168 7.94 -8.74 14.41
N ASP A 169 9.25 -8.79 14.59
CA ASP A 169 10.19 -9.07 13.50
C ASP A 169 9.94 -10.46 12.89
N GLN A 170 9.65 -11.47 13.72
CA GLN A 170 9.26 -12.80 13.23
C GLN A 170 7.88 -12.78 12.54
N PHE A 171 6.92 -12.03 13.09
CA PHE A 171 5.64 -11.83 12.41
C PHE A 171 5.82 -11.22 11.01
N CYS A 172 6.69 -10.23 10.87
CA CYS A 172 6.98 -9.61 9.57
C CYS A 172 7.59 -10.61 8.59
N GLN A 173 8.48 -11.49 9.07
CA GLN A 173 9.07 -12.54 8.24
C GLN A 173 8.00 -13.57 7.81
N ASP A 174 7.18 -14.05 8.76
CA ASP A 174 6.08 -14.99 8.46
C ASP A 174 5.09 -14.39 7.44
N TYR A 175 4.82 -13.07 7.55
CA TYR A 175 3.94 -12.32 6.64
C TYR A 175 4.54 -12.19 5.24
N GLU A 176 5.83 -11.89 5.16
CA GLU A 176 6.56 -11.84 3.89
C GLU A 176 6.58 -13.22 3.21
N ASP A 177 6.88 -14.27 3.98
CA ASP A 177 6.93 -15.65 3.48
C ASP A 177 5.57 -16.09 2.91
N ASP A 178 4.45 -15.71 3.56
CA ASP A 178 3.09 -16.02 3.05
C ASP A 178 2.81 -15.30 1.73
N ILE A 179 3.23 -14.04 1.58
CA ILE A 179 3.13 -13.32 0.29
C ILE A 179 3.94 -14.02 -0.79
N GLN A 180 5.19 -14.37 -0.51
CA GLN A 180 6.10 -14.99 -1.49
C GLN A 180 5.67 -16.40 -1.87
N GLN A 181 5.19 -17.22 -0.93
CA GLN A 181 4.65 -18.57 -1.20
C GLN A 181 3.43 -18.55 -2.12
N ARG A 182 2.69 -17.43 -2.15
CA ARG A 182 1.57 -17.22 -3.10
C ARG A 182 2.03 -16.66 -4.44
N GLY A 183 3.32 -16.50 -4.67
CA GLY A 183 3.90 -15.94 -5.90
C GLY A 183 4.08 -14.42 -5.89
N GLY A 184 3.95 -13.78 -4.73
CA GLY A 184 4.06 -12.33 -4.59
C GLY A 184 2.76 -11.58 -4.89
N LEU A 185 2.79 -10.26 -4.77
CA LEU A 185 1.65 -9.41 -5.12
C LEU A 185 1.42 -9.44 -6.63
N GLY A 186 0.20 -9.73 -7.05
CA GLY A 186 -0.20 -9.62 -8.47
C GLY A 186 -0.76 -8.22 -8.78
N PHE A 187 -1.38 -7.56 -7.79
CA PHE A 187 -1.85 -6.20 -7.92
C PHE A 187 -1.49 -5.37 -6.69
N PHE A 188 -0.83 -4.25 -6.93
CA PHE A 188 -0.49 -3.27 -5.91
C PHE A 188 -1.07 -1.90 -6.30
N LEU A 189 -1.79 -1.28 -5.38
CA LEU A 189 -2.18 0.12 -5.49
C LEU A 189 -1.55 0.90 -4.34
N GLY A 190 -0.93 2.03 -4.63
CA GLY A 190 -0.32 2.89 -3.63
C GLY A 190 -0.48 4.37 -3.94
N GLY A 191 -0.29 5.20 -2.93
CA GLY A 191 -0.02 6.62 -3.08
C GLY A 191 1.48 6.88 -3.06
N ILE A 192 1.87 8.13 -3.31
CA ILE A 192 3.24 8.60 -3.10
C ILE A 192 3.25 9.69 -2.03
N GLY A 193 4.10 9.51 -1.03
CA GLY A 193 4.24 10.46 0.08
C GLY A 193 4.98 11.75 -0.29
N PRO A 194 5.08 12.73 0.62
CA PRO A 194 5.74 14.00 0.36
C PRO A 194 7.27 13.87 0.16
N ASP A 195 7.88 12.82 0.69
CA ASP A 195 9.31 12.47 0.54
C ASP A 195 9.54 11.36 -0.50
N GLY A 196 8.52 11.03 -1.30
CA GLY A 196 8.58 9.98 -2.31
C GLY A 196 8.38 8.55 -1.79
N HIS A 197 7.96 8.39 -0.52
CA HIS A 197 7.71 7.07 0.03
C HIS A 197 6.51 6.36 -0.63
N ILE A 198 6.60 5.03 -0.69
CA ILE A 198 5.49 4.11 -1.02
C ILE A 198 5.25 3.21 0.18
N ALA A 199 3.99 3.04 0.61
CA ALA A 199 3.67 2.52 1.94
C ALA A 199 4.48 3.32 2.97
N PHE A 200 5.14 2.70 3.97
CA PHE A 200 6.08 3.42 4.82
C PHE A 200 7.56 3.16 4.47
N ASN A 201 7.85 2.90 3.19
CA ASN A 201 9.23 2.87 2.69
C ASN A 201 9.70 4.29 2.40
N VAL A 202 10.20 4.94 3.44
CA VAL A 202 10.67 6.33 3.41
C VAL A 202 12.00 6.48 2.67
N LYS A 203 12.38 7.70 2.36
CA LYS A 203 13.69 8.05 1.78
C LYS A 203 14.82 7.34 2.51
N GLY A 204 15.70 6.65 1.78
CA GLY A 204 16.78 5.82 2.30
C GLY A 204 16.40 4.35 2.52
N SER A 205 15.14 3.95 2.30
CA SER A 205 14.75 2.53 2.33
C SER A 205 15.42 1.75 1.21
N ALA A 206 16.08 0.66 1.58
CA ALA A 206 16.73 -0.22 0.60
C ALA A 206 15.71 -0.83 -0.37
N HIS A 207 16.02 -0.85 -1.67
CA HIS A 207 15.13 -1.41 -2.70
C HIS A 207 14.89 -2.92 -2.54
N HIS A 208 15.77 -3.60 -1.79
CA HIS A 208 15.63 -5.02 -1.44
C HIS A 208 15.00 -5.24 -0.06
N SER A 209 14.35 -4.23 0.51
CA SER A 209 13.67 -4.37 1.80
C SER A 209 12.41 -5.20 1.67
N HIS A 210 12.21 -6.08 2.65
CA HIS A 210 11.00 -6.89 2.84
C HIS A 210 10.09 -6.27 3.91
N THR A 211 8.97 -6.94 4.18
CA THR A 211 8.05 -6.57 5.27
C THR A 211 8.81 -6.47 6.59
N ARG A 212 8.62 -5.36 7.31
CA ARG A 212 9.40 -5.07 8.52
C ARG A 212 8.75 -4.12 9.49
N LEU A 213 9.10 -4.25 10.75
CA LEU A 213 8.87 -3.24 11.78
C LEU A 213 9.99 -2.19 11.69
N THR A 214 9.64 -0.91 11.47
CA THR A 214 10.59 0.18 11.23
C THR A 214 10.10 1.51 11.81
N ASN A 215 11.02 2.46 11.93
CA ASN A 215 10.69 3.86 12.20
C ASN A 215 10.33 4.59 10.89
N ILE A 216 9.62 5.69 11.01
CA ILE A 216 9.34 6.63 9.93
C ILE A 216 10.11 7.93 10.14
N ASN A 217 10.45 8.60 9.03
CA ASN A 217 11.15 9.90 9.07
C ASN A 217 10.20 11.03 9.49
N TYR A 218 10.76 12.21 9.74
CA TYR A 218 10.01 13.37 10.22
C TYR A 218 8.93 13.83 9.24
N GLU A 219 9.22 13.83 7.95
CA GLU A 219 8.30 14.23 6.89
C GLU A 219 7.05 13.31 6.86
N THR A 220 7.28 12.01 6.96
CA THR A 220 6.20 11.02 7.04
C THR A 220 5.45 11.13 8.37
N GLN A 221 6.13 11.41 9.49
CA GLN A 221 5.48 11.67 10.77
C GLN A 221 4.56 12.89 10.67
N ALA A 222 5.02 13.98 10.05
CA ALA A 222 4.21 15.18 9.86
C ALA A 222 2.97 14.92 8.99
N ALA A 223 3.10 14.15 7.92
CA ALA A 223 1.98 13.74 7.08
C ALA A 223 0.99 12.85 7.86
N ALA A 224 1.48 11.85 8.59
CA ALA A 224 0.68 10.91 9.39
C ALA A 224 0.05 11.57 10.63
N ALA A 225 0.53 12.73 11.08
CA ALA A 225 -0.01 13.45 12.21
C ALA A 225 -1.50 13.79 12.03
N THR A 226 -1.91 14.10 10.81
CA THR A 226 -3.33 14.33 10.46
C THR A 226 -4.16 13.07 10.68
N ASP A 227 -3.62 11.92 10.35
CA ASP A 227 -4.33 10.64 10.44
C ASP A 227 -4.40 10.14 11.89
N LEU A 228 -3.35 10.31 12.68
CA LEU A 228 -3.29 9.87 14.09
C LEU A 228 -3.74 10.94 15.12
N GLY A 229 -4.05 12.17 14.67
CA GLY A 229 -4.57 13.23 15.57
C GLY A 229 -3.51 14.03 16.30
N GLY A 230 -2.29 14.06 15.76
CA GLY A 230 -1.23 14.95 16.22
C GLY A 230 0.16 14.35 16.16
N ILE A 231 1.16 15.22 15.96
CA ILE A 231 2.57 14.83 15.82
C ILE A 231 3.10 14.12 17.08
N GLU A 232 2.61 14.50 18.27
CA GLU A 232 3.04 13.90 19.54
C GLU A 232 2.67 12.43 19.66
N LEU A 233 1.58 12.02 19.00
CA LEU A 233 1.17 10.61 18.96
C LEU A 233 2.00 9.83 17.94
N VAL A 234 2.27 10.44 16.77
CA VAL A 234 2.99 9.78 15.68
C VAL A 234 4.46 9.54 16.01
N ARG A 235 5.15 10.53 16.57
CA ARG A 235 6.60 10.46 16.84
C ARG A 235 7.00 9.34 17.80
N LYS A 236 6.04 8.81 18.57
CA LYS A 236 6.25 7.70 19.49
C LYS A 236 6.02 6.34 18.87
N LYS A 237 5.44 6.30 17.67
CA LYS A 237 5.08 5.07 16.98
C LYS A 237 6.19 4.59 16.06
N ALA A 238 6.30 3.29 15.95
CA ALA A 238 6.89 2.62 14.81
C ALA A 238 5.78 2.21 13.84
N VAL A 239 6.14 1.56 12.76
CA VAL A 239 5.20 1.01 11.78
C VAL A 239 5.63 -0.37 11.33
N ILE A 240 4.67 -1.25 11.04
CA ILE A 240 4.92 -2.41 10.20
C ILE A 240 4.52 -2.03 8.78
N THR A 241 5.36 -2.31 7.81
CA THR A 241 5.11 -2.00 6.40
C THR A 241 5.69 -3.08 5.49
N ILE A 242 4.99 -3.39 4.40
CA ILE A 242 5.59 -4.21 3.34
C ILE A 242 6.79 -3.49 2.75
N GLY A 243 7.77 -4.26 2.27
CA GLY A 243 8.99 -3.72 1.70
C GLY A 243 8.88 -3.35 0.22
N LEU A 244 9.89 -2.66 -0.30
CA LEU A 244 9.94 -2.34 -1.72
C LEU A 244 10.14 -3.59 -2.57
N ASP A 245 10.95 -4.56 -2.10
CA ASP A 245 11.13 -5.83 -2.78
C ASP A 245 9.86 -6.69 -2.74
N THR A 246 9.09 -6.62 -1.64
CA THR A 246 7.77 -7.27 -1.53
C THR A 246 6.83 -6.83 -2.65
N ILE A 247 6.83 -5.52 -2.97
CA ILE A 247 5.98 -4.93 -4.01
C ILE A 247 6.40 -5.40 -5.41
N VAL A 248 7.71 -5.53 -5.66
CA VAL A 248 8.26 -5.85 -6.97
C VAL A 248 8.71 -7.30 -7.12
N TYR A 249 8.47 -8.13 -6.12
CA TYR A 249 8.89 -9.55 -6.09
C TYR A 249 8.32 -10.34 -7.27
N ASN A 250 7.04 -10.15 -7.59
CA ASN A 250 6.42 -10.74 -8.77
C ASN A 250 6.70 -9.84 -9.98
N PRO A 251 7.50 -10.27 -10.98
CA PRO A 251 7.87 -9.46 -12.14
C PRO A 251 6.68 -9.10 -13.04
N ASP A 252 5.57 -9.83 -12.94
CA ASP A 252 4.34 -9.60 -13.70
C ASP A 252 3.29 -8.82 -12.88
N ALA A 253 3.67 -8.31 -11.71
CA ALA A 253 2.79 -7.49 -10.88
C ALA A 253 2.33 -6.23 -11.62
N VAL A 254 1.04 -5.94 -11.51
CA VAL A 254 0.47 -4.63 -11.86
C VAL A 254 0.59 -3.72 -10.64
N ALA A 255 1.49 -2.75 -10.71
CA ALA A 255 1.68 -1.76 -9.65
C ALA A 255 1.21 -0.39 -10.13
N ILE A 256 0.21 0.19 -9.45
CA ILE A 256 -0.32 1.51 -9.79
C ILE A 256 -0.03 2.46 -8.62
N ILE A 257 0.61 3.58 -8.94
CA ILE A 257 0.74 4.72 -8.03
C ILE A 257 -0.23 5.81 -8.46
N ILE A 258 -1.06 6.26 -7.51
CA ILE A 258 -1.95 7.40 -7.72
C ILE A 258 -1.38 8.65 -7.07
N ALA A 259 -1.32 9.74 -7.83
CA ALA A 259 -0.85 11.03 -7.34
C ALA A 259 -1.69 12.17 -7.95
N ALA A 260 -2.15 13.08 -7.10
CA ALA A 260 -2.96 14.22 -7.50
C ALA A 260 -2.42 15.52 -6.91
N GLY A 261 -2.49 16.58 -7.72
CA GLY A 261 -2.11 17.93 -7.32
C GLY A 261 -0.62 18.26 -7.56
N GLN A 262 -0.37 19.54 -7.77
CA GLN A 262 0.97 20.08 -8.06
C GLN A 262 2.00 19.77 -6.97
N SER A 263 1.58 19.63 -5.71
CA SER A 263 2.46 19.25 -4.59
C SER A 263 3.11 17.89 -4.74
N LYS A 264 2.66 17.06 -5.68
CA LYS A 264 3.21 15.73 -5.98
C LYS A 264 4.13 15.70 -7.19
N SER A 265 4.27 16.83 -7.93
CA SER A 265 5.02 16.84 -9.19
C SER A 265 6.49 16.51 -9.05
N GLU A 266 7.14 16.91 -7.96
CA GLU A 266 8.54 16.57 -7.72
C GLU A 266 8.72 15.07 -7.46
N GLN A 267 7.85 14.46 -6.64
CA GLN A 267 7.90 13.04 -6.32
C GLN A 267 7.58 12.18 -7.55
N VAL A 268 6.64 12.63 -8.37
CA VAL A 268 6.31 11.97 -9.66
C VAL A 268 7.52 12.06 -10.60
N TYR A 269 8.11 13.24 -10.78
CA TYR A 269 9.32 13.42 -11.59
C TYR A 269 10.46 12.50 -11.11
N ASN A 270 10.76 12.51 -9.81
CA ASN A 270 11.82 11.69 -9.24
C ASN A 270 11.58 10.19 -9.44
N ALA A 271 10.32 9.73 -9.28
CA ALA A 271 9.97 8.32 -9.43
C ALA A 271 10.02 7.82 -10.87
N VAL A 272 9.70 8.68 -11.85
CA VAL A 272 9.55 8.33 -13.27
C VAL A 272 10.83 8.56 -14.06
N GLU A 273 11.55 9.66 -13.82
CA GLU A 273 12.64 10.10 -14.67
C GLU A 273 14.05 9.99 -14.05
N LYS A 274 14.15 9.77 -12.71
CA LYS A 274 15.44 9.51 -12.07
C LYS A 274 15.82 8.03 -12.17
N ASP A 275 17.11 7.77 -12.18
CA ASP A 275 17.63 6.42 -12.05
C ASP A 275 17.21 5.80 -10.70
N PRO A 276 17.09 4.45 -10.62
CA PRO A 276 16.77 3.77 -9.36
C PRO A 276 17.76 4.10 -8.25
N ASP A 277 17.26 4.76 -7.20
CA ASP A 277 18.06 5.20 -6.05
C ASP A 277 17.23 5.14 -4.76
N ILE A 278 17.87 4.78 -3.65
CA ILE A 278 17.22 4.73 -2.32
C ILE A 278 16.72 6.10 -1.84
N THR A 279 17.27 7.19 -2.37
CA THR A 279 16.80 8.55 -2.13
C THR A 279 15.37 8.76 -2.66
N TYR A 280 14.99 7.97 -3.69
CA TYR A 280 13.70 8.01 -4.35
C TYR A 280 13.05 6.63 -4.32
N PRO A 281 12.45 6.21 -3.19
CA PRO A 281 11.94 4.84 -2.99
C PRO A 281 11.02 4.35 -4.12
N ALA A 282 10.22 5.25 -4.68
CA ALA A 282 9.28 4.95 -5.77
C ALA A 282 9.97 4.51 -7.07
N THR A 283 11.27 4.79 -7.25
CA THR A 283 12.06 4.32 -8.41
C THR A 283 12.23 2.80 -8.42
N SER A 284 12.03 2.11 -7.29
CA SER A 284 12.02 0.64 -7.24
C SER A 284 11.01 0.02 -8.19
N LEU A 285 9.89 0.71 -8.45
CA LEU A 285 8.83 0.25 -9.35
C LEU A 285 9.25 0.19 -10.82
N GLN A 286 10.34 0.86 -11.21
CA GLN A 286 10.88 0.80 -12.58
C GLN A 286 11.34 -0.62 -12.98
N LYS A 287 11.51 -1.53 -12.01
CA LYS A 287 11.76 -2.96 -12.25
C LYS A 287 10.56 -3.68 -12.89
N LEU A 288 9.34 -3.15 -12.73
CA LEU A 288 8.11 -3.80 -13.17
C LEU A 288 7.68 -3.33 -14.56
N LYS A 289 7.39 -4.26 -15.46
CA LYS A 289 6.83 -3.97 -16.80
C LYS A 289 5.48 -3.28 -16.74
N HIS A 290 4.69 -3.60 -15.70
CA HIS A 290 3.32 -3.15 -15.54
C HIS A 290 3.15 -2.13 -14.41
N ALA A 291 4.25 -1.44 -14.02
CA ALA A 291 4.14 -0.26 -13.16
C ALA A 291 3.52 0.91 -13.94
N ARG A 292 2.62 1.64 -13.29
CA ARG A 292 1.92 2.80 -13.87
C ARG A 292 1.80 3.90 -12.83
N PHE A 293 1.95 5.14 -13.26
CA PHE A 293 1.60 6.32 -12.50
C PHE A 293 0.30 6.88 -13.06
N PHE A 294 -0.79 6.77 -12.30
CA PHE A 294 -2.04 7.43 -12.60
C PHE A 294 -2.05 8.77 -11.88
N ILE A 295 -2.05 9.85 -12.62
CA ILE A 295 -1.76 11.19 -12.12
C ILE A 295 -2.69 12.24 -12.73
N THR A 296 -2.96 13.30 -11.96
CA THR A 296 -3.63 14.48 -12.53
C THR A 296 -2.64 15.32 -13.34
N HIS A 297 -3.14 16.10 -14.31
CA HIS A 297 -2.31 17.02 -15.10
C HIS A 297 -1.49 17.96 -14.21
N SER A 298 -2.04 18.43 -13.08
CA SER A 298 -1.31 19.27 -12.13
C SER A 298 -0.11 18.57 -11.45
N ALA A 299 -0.07 17.24 -11.41
CA ALA A 299 1.06 16.47 -10.86
C ALA A 299 2.18 16.22 -11.90
N THR A 300 2.02 16.65 -13.16
CA THR A 300 3.02 16.43 -14.22
C THR A 300 3.91 17.64 -14.50
N THR A 301 3.76 18.73 -13.78
CA THR A 301 4.38 20.03 -14.11
C THR A 301 5.91 20.01 -14.19
N LEU A 302 6.58 19.05 -13.57
CA LEU A 302 8.03 18.88 -13.62
C LEU A 302 8.49 17.75 -14.56
N LEU A 303 7.57 16.95 -15.12
CA LEU A 303 7.97 15.92 -16.09
C LEU A 303 8.52 16.57 -17.36
N THR A 304 9.67 16.09 -17.81
CA THR A 304 10.30 16.53 -19.06
C THR A 304 9.69 15.85 -20.29
N LEU A 305 9.12 14.66 -20.10
CA LEU A 305 8.35 13.95 -21.12
C LEU A 305 6.93 14.51 -21.18
N SER A 306 6.69 15.45 -22.09
CA SER A 306 5.33 15.90 -22.39
C SER A 306 4.51 14.77 -23.02
N GLU A 307 3.17 14.86 -22.95
CA GLU A 307 2.28 13.90 -23.63
C GLU A 307 2.58 13.81 -25.13
N GLU A 308 2.92 14.93 -25.73
CA GLU A 308 3.31 15.01 -27.14
C GLU A 308 4.61 14.22 -27.43
N ASN A 309 5.63 14.38 -26.58
CA ASN A 309 6.87 13.61 -26.67
C ASN A 309 6.64 12.12 -26.52
N ILE A 310 5.79 11.71 -25.60
CA ILE A 310 5.43 10.29 -25.39
C ILE A 310 4.69 9.76 -26.63
N ARG A 311 3.72 10.50 -27.17
CA ARG A 311 3.02 10.15 -28.41
C ARG A 311 3.97 10.01 -29.59
N GLN A 312 4.99 10.86 -29.68
CA GLN A 312 6.01 10.78 -30.71
C GLN A 312 6.89 9.52 -30.53
N LEU A 313 7.33 9.19 -29.31
CA LEU A 313 8.10 7.96 -29.01
C LEU A 313 7.32 6.69 -29.34
N VAL A 314 5.99 6.69 -29.13
CA VAL A 314 5.12 5.58 -29.56
C VAL A 314 5.07 5.47 -31.08
N LYS A 315 4.90 6.59 -31.80
CA LYS A 315 4.90 6.61 -33.27
C LYS A 315 6.22 6.13 -33.85
N GLU A 316 7.34 6.46 -33.21
CA GLU A 316 8.68 6.01 -33.60
C GLU A 316 8.98 4.57 -33.17
N LYS A 317 7.99 3.86 -32.62
CA LYS A 317 8.11 2.47 -32.10
C LYS A 317 9.17 2.29 -30.99
N LYS A 318 9.53 3.34 -30.31
CA LYS A 318 10.45 3.30 -29.15
C LYS A 318 9.72 2.95 -27.85
N LEU A 319 8.39 3.10 -27.82
CA LEU A 319 7.51 2.67 -26.73
C LEU A 319 6.41 1.75 -27.29
N PRO A 320 5.87 0.83 -26.47
CA PRO A 320 4.74 -0.01 -26.88
C PRO A 320 3.54 0.84 -27.34
N SER A 321 2.85 0.45 -28.40
CA SER A 321 1.68 1.14 -28.94
C SER A 321 0.52 1.26 -27.93
N ASN A 322 0.44 0.33 -26.97
CA ASN A 322 -0.57 0.31 -25.91
C ASN A 322 -0.23 1.22 -24.69
N TYR A 323 0.78 2.06 -24.81
CA TYR A 323 1.16 2.99 -23.73
C TYR A 323 0.05 4.00 -23.39
N PHE A 324 -0.81 4.31 -24.38
CA PHE A 324 -1.95 5.23 -24.23
C PHE A 324 -3.33 4.53 -24.33
N GLU A 325 -3.40 3.30 -24.79
CA GLU A 325 -4.67 2.64 -25.11
C GLU A 325 -5.26 1.83 -23.96
N LYS A 326 -4.64 1.86 -22.76
CA LYS A 326 -5.15 1.07 -21.63
C LYS A 326 -5.10 1.83 -20.33
#